data_5a6b5199f09e9994e88c01e87e9b6a17
#
_entry.id   5a6b5199f09e9994e88c01e87e9b6a17
#
_cell.length_a   1.000
_cell.length_b   1.000
_cell.length_c   1.000
_cell.angle_alpha   90.00
_cell.angle_beta   90.00
_cell.angle_gamma   90.00
#
_symmetry.space_group_name_H-M   'P 1'
#
loop_
_entity.id
_entity.type
_entity.pdbx_description
1 polymer ?
#
loop_
_entity_poly.entity_id
_entity_poly.type
_entity_poly.pdbx_seq_one_letter_code
_entity_poly.pdbx_strand_id
1 'polypeptide(L)'
;PVMANNIRMDVRYANLNGTPISIENLKQGTDFMAVVAVSNISGISTYTNLALTHILPSGWEIYNEQTNANYTYRDIRDDRVLTYFDLRRGETKVFTVRLQATYIGDFILPAVQCEAMYDGTVQARSKAGRVTVSR
;
A
#
# COMPACT_ATOMS: atom_id res chain seq x y z
N PRO A 1 9.12 4.49 -11.70
CA PRO A 1 8.07 4.50 -12.70
C PRO A 1 6.86 3.68 -12.29
N VAL A 2 5.70 4.10 -12.78
CA VAL A 2 4.44 3.39 -12.58
C VAL A 2 4.35 2.27 -13.61
N MET A 3 3.92 1.09 -13.15
CA MET A 3 3.76 -0.07 -14.03
C MET A 3 2.49 -0.83 -13.62
N ALA A 4 1.70 -1.28 -14.60
CA ALA A 4 0.51 -2.10 -14.35
C ALA A 4 0.28 -3.06 -15.51
N ASN A 5 0.16 -4.37 -15.19
CA ASN A 5 -0.12 -5.44 -16.14
C ASN A 5 -1.24 -6.32 -15.59
N ASN A 6 -2.40 -6.30 -16.24
CA ASN A 6 -3.57 -7.10 -15.91
C ASN A 6 -4.21 -6.79 -14.55
N ILE A 7 -3.53 -6.02 -13.73
CA ILE A 7 -4.07 -5.46 -12.49
C ILE A 7 -3.79 -3.96 -12.48
N ARG A 8 -4.66 -3.23 -11.80
CA ARG A 8 -4.46 -1.80 -11.55
C ARG A 8 -4.31 -1.58 -10.06
N MET A 9 -3.35 -0.75 -9.67
CA MET A 9 -3.15 -0.41 -8.27
C MET A 9 -3.17 1.11 -8.11
N ASP A 10 -3.90 1.58 -7.11
CA ASP A 10 -3.97 2.99 -6.74
C ASP A 10 -3.56 3.12 -5.27
N VAL A 11 -2.62 4.01 -4.99
CA VAL A 11 -2.12 4.24 -3.64
C VAL A 11 -2.46 5.67 -3.25
N ARG A 12 -3.18 5.83 -2.14
CA ARG A 12 -3.60 7.12 -1.61
C ARG A 12 -3.26 7.21 -0.13
N TYR A 13 -3.24 8.44 0.35
CA TYR A 13 -3.02 8.71 1.77
C TYR A 13 -4.14 9.61 2.27
N ALA A 14 -4.59 9.35 3.49
CA ALA A 14 -5.70 10.07 4.09
C ALA A 14 -5.47 10.22 5.58
N ASN A 15 -6.12 11.21 6.19
CA ASN A 15 -6.16 11.25 7.65
C ASN A 15 -7.14 10.19 8.16
N LEU A 16 -7.27 10.05 9.47
CA LEU A 16 -8.05 8.96 10.04
C LEU A 16 -9.55 9.05 9.76
N ASN A 17 -10.05 10.23 9.39
CA ASN A 17 -11.46 10.37 9.00
C ASN A 17 -11.69 10.18 7.50
N GLY A 18 -10.65 9.83 6.75
CA GLY A 18 -10.76 9.54 5.32
C GLY A 18 -10.51 10.72 4.39
N THR A 19 -10.22 11.91 4.92
CA THR A 19 -9.91 13.07 4.08
C THR A 19 -8.52 12.90 3.44
N PRO A 20 -8.39 13.06 2.12
CA PRO A 20 -7.09 12.96 1.45
C PRO A 20 -6.08 13.98 2.00
N ILE A 21 -4.84 13.54 2.12
CA ILE A 21 -3.73 14.41 2.57
C ILE A 21 -2.55 14.27 1.64
N SER A 22 -1.69 15.30 1.63
CA SER A 22 -0.37 15.21 1.01
C SER A 22 0.64 14.69 2.02
N ILE A 23 1.50 13.76 1.58
CA ILE A 23 2.53 13.19 2.44
C ILE A 23 3.92 13.76 2.18
N GLU A 24 4.03 14.75 1.29
CA GLU A 24 5.34 15.33 0.98
C GLU A 24 6.02 15.90 2.22
N ASN A 25 5.25 16.52 3.10
CA ASN A 25 5.75 17.07 4.35
C ASN A 25 4.69 16.91 5.44
N LEU A 26 4.93 16.00 6.36
CA LEU A 26 4.04 15.75 7.48
C LEU A 26 4.65 16.27 8.77
N LYS A 27 3.82 16.81 9.65
CA LYS A 27 4.25 17.19 10.99
C LYS A 27 4.44 15.95 11.84
N GLN A 28 5.50 15.94 12.64
CA GLN A 28 5.75 14.87 13.60
C GLN A 28 4.53 14.67 14.51
N GLY A 29 4.14 13.43 14.69
CA GLY A 29 2.98 13.05 15.48
C GLY A 29 1.69 12.94 14.70
N THR A 30 1.71 13.23 13.41
CA THR A 30 0.51 13.08 12.56
C THR A 30 0.15 11.61 12.40
N ASP A 31 -1.10 11.29 12.74
CA ASP A 31 -1.70 9.99 12.48
C ASP A 31 -2.43 10.02 11.14
N PHE A 32 -2.23 9.01 10.33
CA PHE A 32 -2.83 8.94 9.01
C PHE A 32 -2.88 7.48 8.53
N MET A 33 -3.34 7.27 7.31
CA MET A 33 -3.37 5.93 6.74
C MET A 33 -3.02 5.95 5.28
N ALA A 34 -2.45 4.84 4.82
CA ALA A 34 -2.33 4.53 3.41
C ALA A 34 -3.53 3.68 2.98
N VAL A 35 -4.04 3.95 1.80
CA VAL A 35 -5.17 3.22 1.22
C VAL A 35 -4.71 2.71 -0.15
N VAL A 36 -4.68 1.39 -0.30
CA VAL A 36 -4.26 0.76 -1.55
C VAL A 36 -5.43 0.00 -2.14
N ALA A 37 -5.83 0.38 -3.35
CA ALA A 37 -6.87 -0.31 -4.09
C ALA A 37 -6.24 -1.11 -5.22
N VAL A 38 -6.53 -2.40 -5.30
CA VAL A 38 -6.03 -3.28 -6.36
C VAL A 38 -7.23 -3.86 -7.11
N SER A 39 -7.23 -3.69 -8.43
CA SER A 39 -8.31 -4.14 -9.30
C SER A 39 -7.80 -5.16 -10.31
N ASN A 40 -8.57 -6.21 -10.53
CA ASN A 40 -8.33 -7.17 -11.60
C ASN A 40 -9.00 -6.66 -12.87
N ILE A 41 -8.21 -6.18 -13.82
CA ILE A 41 -8.70 -5.59 -15.07
C ILE A 41 -8.52 -6.52 -16.26
N SER A 42 -8.22 -7.80 -16.03
CA SER A 42 -7.96 -8.75 -17.13
C SER A 42 -9.21 -9.02 -17.97
N GLY A 43 -10.38 -8.94 -17.37
CA GLY A 43 -11.64 -9.22 -18.05
C GLY A 43 -11.98 -10.70 -18.21
N ILE A 44 -11.04 -11.60 -17.98
CA ILE A 44 -11.23 -13.04 -18.23
C ILE A 44 -10.75 -13.97 -17.11
N SER A 45 -9.80 -13.54 -16.30
CA SER A 45 -9.13 -14.42 -15.33
C SER A 45 -9.38 -14.03 -13.90
N THR A 46 -9.46 -15.03 -13.03
CA THR A 46 -9.31 -14.84 -11.58
C THR A 46 -7.83 -14.97 -11.26
N TYR A 47 -7.31 -14.05 -10.46
CA TYR A 47 -5.93 -14.13 -9.99
C TYR A 47 -5.90 -14.59 -8.55
N THR A 48 -5.12 -15.63 -8.30
CA THR A 48 -4.90 -16.18 -6.96
C THR A 48 -3.47 -15.89 -6.53
N ASN A 49 -3.26 -15.87 -5.21
CA ASN A 49 -1.93 -15.70 -4.63
C ASN A 49 -1.24 -14.40 -5.09
N LEU A 50 -1.98 -13.31 -5.04
CA LEU A 50 -1.40 -11.99 -5.23
C LEU A 50 -0.68 -11.58 -3.95
N ALA A 51 0.49 -10.98 -4.09
CA ALA A 51 1.30 -10.46 -2.99
C ALA A 51 1.43 -8.95 -3.14
N LEU A 52 0.91 -8.22 -2.17
CA LEU A 52 1.07 -6.77 -2.07
C LEU A 52 2.19 -6.50 -1.07
N THR A 53 3.28 -5.91 -1.56
CA THR A 53 4.42 -5.54 -0.74
C THR A 53 4.42 -4.03 -0.56
N HIS A 54 4.13 -3.58 0.65
CA HIS A 54 4.05 -2.17 0.98
C HIS A 54 5.16 -1.82 1.96
N ILE A 55 6.26 -1.29 1.44
CA ILE A 55 7.39 -0.83 2.25
C ILE A 55 7.17 0.65 2.53
N LEU A 56 7.25 1.04 3.80
CA LEU A 56 6.98 2.40 4.24
C LEU A 56 8.28 3.16 4.51
N PRO A 57 8.27 4.51 4.40
CA PRO A 57 9.43 5.32 4.79
C PRO A 57 9.85 5.04 6.24
N SER A 58 11.15 5.05 6.50
CA SER A 58 11.65 4.75 7.84
C SER A 58 11.30 5.80 8.89
N GLY A 59 10.84 6.97 8.47
CA GLY A 59 10.35 8.01 9.38
C GLY A 59 8.94 7.79 9.89
N TRP A 60 8.22 6.81 9.36
CA TRP A 60 6.85 6.49 9.75
C TRP A 60 6.82 5.20 10.54
N GLU A 61 5.94 5.15 11.53
CA GLU A 61 5.64 3.92 12.26
C GLU A 61 4.37 3.29 11.74
N ILE A 62 4.35 1.96 11.69
CA ILE A 62 3.21 1.16 11.26
C ILE A 62 2.51 0.66 12.52
N TYR A 63 1.20 0.92 12.62
CA TYR A 63 0.39 0.34 13.69
C TYR A 63 -0.02 -1.07 13.30
N ASN A 64 0.19 -2.00 14.21
CA ASN A 64 -0.24 -3.38 14.03
C ASN A 64 -1.73 -3.50 14.36
N GLU A 65 -2.57 -3.04 13.44
CA GLU A 65 -4.02 -3.11 13.58
C GLU A 65 -4.57 -4.26 12.75
N GLN A 66 -5.32 -5.14 13.39
CA GLN A 66 -6.04 -6.19 12.70
C GLN A 66 -7.41 -5.64 12.30
N THR A 67 -7.62 -5.51 11.00
CA THR A 67 -8.90 -5.03 10.47
C THR A 67 -9.65 -6.16 9.81
N ASN A 68 -10.94 -5.94 9.52
CA ASN A 68 -11.73 -6.88 8.75
C ASN A 68 -11.08 -7.16 7.43
N ALA A 69 -10.79 -8.43 7.22
CA ALA A 69 -9.90 -8.83 6.17
C ALA A 69 -10.66 -9.20 4.91
N ASN A 70 -10.31 -8.55 3.83
CA ASN A 70 -10.57 -9.05 2.49
C ASN A 70 -9.28 -9.63 1.89
N TYR A 71 -8.43 -10.16 2.77
CA TYR A 71 -7.18 -10.80 2.38
C TYR A 71 -7.10 -12.21 2.99
N THR A 72 -6.25 -13.06 2.41
CA THR A 72 -6.01 -14.41 2.91
C THR A 72 -5.07 -14.38 4.12
N TYR A 73 -4.05 -13.56 4.05
CA TYR A 73 -3.03 -13.48 5.08
C TYR A 73 -2.36 -12.10 5.03
N ARG A 74 -1.95 -11.59 6.19
CA ARG A 74 -1.23 -10.33 6.30
C ARG A 74 -0.14 -10.45 7.33
N ASP A 75 1.06 -9.96 6.97
CA ASP A 75 2.22 -9.92 7.85
C ASP A 75 2.64 -8.46 8.02
N ILE A 76 2.60 -7.96 9.24
CA ILE A 76 2.98 -6.58 9.56
C ILE A 76 4.32 -6.61 10.26
N ARG A 77 5.30 -5.92 9.68
CA ARG A 77 6.65 -5.79 10.22
C ARG A 77 6.95 -4.34 10.53
N ASP A 78 8.16 -4.04 11.03
CA ASP A 78 8.53 -2.69 11.43
C ASP A 78 8.51 -1.69 10.27
N ASP A 79 8.89 -2.13 9.07
CA ASP A 79 9.05 -1.26 7.91
C ASP A 79 8.11 -1.59 6.76
N ARG A 80 7.33 -2.66 6.84
CA ARG A 80 6.50 -3.10 5.73
C ARG A 80 5.30 -3.89 6.14
N VAL A 81 4.34 -3.93 5.23
CA VAL A 81 3.15 -4.76 5.36
C VAL A 81 3.06 -5.62 4.11
N LEU A 82 2.96 -6.94 4.32
CA LEU A 82 2.80 -7.92 3.25
C LEU A 82 1.38 -8.44 3.32
N THR A 83 0.63 -8.31 2.22
CA THR A 83 -0.77 -8.72 2.16
C THR A 83 -0.94 -9.71 1.01
N TYR A 84 -1.54 -10.86 1.29
CA TYR A 84 -1.77 -11.93 0.32
C TYR A 84 -3.25 -12.11 0.12
N PHE A 85 -3.69 -12.19 -1.13
CA PHE A 85 -5.12 -12.18 -1.46
C PHE A 85 -5.36 -12.70 -2.87
N ASP A 86 -6.63 -12.93 -3.17
CA ASP A 86 -7.09 -13.31 -4.49
C ASP A 86 -7.97 -12.19 -5.05
N LEU A 87 -8.06 -12.09 -6.37
CA LEU A 87 -8.96 -11.16 -7.05
C LEU A 87 -9.72 -11.88 -8.15
N ARG A 88 -11.04 -11.89 -8.05
CA ARG A 88 -11.88 -12.35 -9.15
C ARG A 88 -11.84 -11.34 -10.29
N ARG A 89 -12.23 -11.81 -11.46
CA ARG A 89 -12.37 -10.94 -12.63
C ARG A 89 -13.24 -9.74 -12.28
N GLY A 90 -12.73 -8.54 -12.56
CA GLY A 90 -13.44 -7.29 -12.32
C GLY A 90 -13.51 -6.85 -10.86
N GLU A 91 -12.94 -7.60 -9.93
CA GLU A 91 -12.99 -7.29 -8.51
C GLU A 91 -11.94 -6.26 -8.13
N THR A 92 -12.31 -5.37 -7.22
CA THR A 92 -11.39 -4.43 -6.56
C THR A 92 -11.39 -4.72 -5.06
N LYS A 93 -10.21 -4.85 -4.48
CA LYS A 93 -10.04 -4.93 -3.03
C LYS A 93 -9.25 -3.72 -2.53
N VAL A 94 -9.64 -3.22 -1.37
CA VAL A 94 -9.03 -2.05 -0.76
C VAL A 94 -8.40 -2.46 0.57
N PHE A 95 -7.13 -2.10 0.74
CA PHE A 95 -6.37 -2.40 1.95
C PHE A 95 -5.91 -1.10 2.59
N THR A 96 -5.97 -1.04 3.91
CA THR A 96 -5.52 0.13 4.65
C THR A 96 -4.37 -0.24 5.57
N VAL A 97 -3.46 0.70 5.77
CA VAL A 97 -2.36 0.60 6.73
C VAL A 97 -2.39 1.87 7.58
N ARG A 98 -2.51 1.71 8.89
CA ARG A 98 -2.48 2.85 9.80
C ARG A 98 -1.05 3.22 10.14
N LEU A 99 -0.76 4.52 10.08
CA LEU A 99 0.60 5.06 10.15
C LEU A 99 0.67 6.26 11.08
N GLN A 100 1.88 6.53 11.56
CA GLN A 100 2.20 7.79 12.23
C GLN A 100 3.51 8.34 11.70
N ALA A 101 3.56 9.64 11.44
CA ALA A 101 4.80 10.34 11.14
C ALA A 101 5.58 10.56 12.44
N THR A 102 6.57 9.74 12.72
CA THR A 102 7.18 9.65 14.04
C THR A 102 8.54 10.32 14.12
N TYR A 103 9.41 10.10 13.12
CA TYR A 103 10.81 10.56 13.17
C TYR A 103 11.02 11.71 12.21
N ILE A 104 11.62 12.79 12.70
CA ILE A 104 11.94 13.98 11.90
C ILE A 104 13.07 13.63 10.93
N GLY A 105 12.92 14.06 9.68
CA GLY A 105 13.95 13.87 8.65
C GLY A 105 13.36 13.79 7.26
N ASP A 106 14.24 13.52 6.31
CA ASP A 106 13.90 13.27 4.91
C ASP A 106 14.10 11.79 4.62
N PHE A 107 13.11 11.18 4.00
CA PHE A 107 13.09 9.73 3.81
C PHE A 107 12.71 9.36 2.39
N ILE A 108 13.18 8.20 1.95
CA ILE A 108 12.73 7.61 0.70
C ILE A 108 11.33 7.05 0.89
N LEU A 109 10.45 7.32 -0.08
CA LEU A 109 9.16 6.67 -0.19
C LEU A 109 9.31 5.54 -1.21
N PRO A 110 9.39 4.28 -0.74
CA PRO A 110 9.53 3.16 -1.67
C PRO A 110 8.31 2.96 -2.54
N ALA A 111 8.51 2.42 -3.73
CA ALA A 111 7.39 2.01 -4.57
C ALA A 111 6.61 0.88 -3.88
N VAL A 112 5.28 0.93 -3.99
CA VAL A 112 4.41 -0.17 -3.58
C VAL A 112 4.31 -1.13 -4.75
N GLN A 113 4.38 -2.44 -4.48
CA GLN A 113 4.34 -3.46 -5.52
C GLN A 113 3.25 -4.48 -5.23
N CYS A 114 2.59 -4.93 -6.29
CA CYS A 114 1.66 -6.04 -6.22
C CYS A 114 1.94 -6.96 -7.39
N GLU A 115 2.07 -8.27 -7.12
CA GLU A 115 2.34 -9.24 -8.17
C GLU A 115 1.71 -10.59 -7.84
N ALA A 116 1.42 -11.36 -8.88
CA ALA A 116 1.03 -12.75 -8.72
C ALA A 116 2.28 -13.58 -8.43
N MET A 117 2.24 -14.39 -7.38
CA MET A 117 3.42 -15.15 -6.93
C MET A 117 3.90 -16.16 -7.98
N TYR A 118 2.98 -16.62 -8.83
CA TYR A 118 3.28 -17.68 -9.82
C TYR A 118 3.18 -17.20 -11.26
N ASP A 119 2.97 -15.91 -11.48
CA ASP A 119 2.88 -15.35 -12.83
C ASP A 119 3.43 -13.93 -12.84
N GLY A 120 4.67 -13.79 -13.26
CA GLY A 120 5.36 -12.50 -13.29
C GLY A 120 4.79 -11.49 -14.29
N THR A 121 3.85 -11.89 -15.14
CA THR A 121 3.18 -10.96 -16.06
C THR A 121 2.06 -10.18 -15.38
N VAL A 122 1.62 -10.63 -14.18
CA VAL A 122 0.56 -9.97 -13.41
C VAL A 122 1.22 -9.16 -12.31
N GLN A 123 1.36 -7.86 -12.54
CA GLN A 123 2.03 -6.98 -11.59
C GLN A 123 1.60 -5.54 -11.75
N ALA A 124 1.78 -4.76 -10.69
CA ALA A 124 1.62 -3.31 -10.67
C ALA A 124 2.62 -2.71 -9.68
N ARG A 125 3.06 -1.50 -9.97
CA ARG A 125 4.02 -0.79 -9.13
C ARG A 125 3.68 0.67 -9.11
N SER A 126 3.70 1.28 -7.93
CA SER A 126 3.53 2.72 -7.78
C SER A 126 4.85 3.46 -7.99
N LYS A 127 4.76 4.78 -8.07
CA LYS A 127 5.95 5.64 -8.19
C LYS A 127 6.66 5.75 -6.85
N ALA A 128 7.99 5.61 -6.86
CA ALA A 128 8.82 5.93 -5.71
C ALA A 128 9.03 7.44 -5.60
N GLY A 129 9.39 7.92 -4.42
CA GLY A 129 9.61 9.35 -4.20
C GLY A 129 10.32 9.62 -2.89
N ARG A 130 10.08 10.80 -2.35
CA ARG A 130 10.64 11.23 -1.07
C ARG A 130 9.57 11.90 -0.24
N VAL A 131 9.71 11.79 1.08
CA VAL A 131 8.81 12.41 2.05
C VAL A 131 9.64 13.02 3.17
N THR A 132 9.07 14.04 3.82
CA THR A 132 9.69 14.72 4.93
C THR A 132 8.77 14.67 6.14
N VAL A 133 9.35 14.49 7.32
CA VAL A 133 8.66 14.67 8.60
C VAL A 133 9.34 15.84 9.31
N SER A 134 8.57 16.84 9.67
CA SER A 134 9.09 18.06 10.31
C SER A 134 8.35 18.34 11.63
N ARG A 135 8.92 19.23 12.36
CA ARG A 135 8.38 19.66 13.63
C ARG A 135 7.08 20.43 13.48
#